data_184bbc633518fea5f6d5c55f720ed7a3
#
_entry.id   184bbc633518fea5f6d5c55f720ed7a3
#
_cell.length_a   1.000
_cell.length_b   1.000
_cell.length_c   1.000
_cell.angle_alpha   90.00
_cell.angle_beta   90.00
_cell.angle_gamma   90.00
#
_symmetry.space_group_name_H-M   'P 1'
#
loop_
_entity.id
_entity.type
_entity.pdbx_description
1 polymer ?
#
loop_
_entity_poly.entity_id
_entity_poly.type
_entity_poly.pdbx_seq_one_letter_code
_entity_poly.pdbx_strand_id
1 'polypeptide(L)'
;MKKIEAIIRKCPYCTVGITDSEGNPYVIPMNFAYRDGIIYLHSGPEGGKVTMAEHHPRVCITFCEGHELVYMHRQVACSYSMKSRSVMCHGSVRFIEDMDEKRRILDIIMQQYVDYEFKYSEPAVRNVKIWEIKVDKMTCRSFGLRPSEV
;
A
#
# COMPACT_ATOMS: atom_id res chain seq x y z
N MET A 1 -1.80 -15.58 6.70
CA MET A 1 -1.25 -14.33 7.20
C MET A 1 0.21 -14.11 6.78
N LYS A 2 1.16 -14.96 7.17
CA LYS A 2 2.58 -14.84 6.78
C LYS A 2 2.82 -14.74 5.26
N LYS A 3 2.02 -15.47 4.46
CA LYS A 3 2.11 -15.46 2.99
C LYS A 3 1.70 -14.10 2.42
N ILE A 4 0.66 -13.51 2.97
CA ILE A 4 0.15 -12.19 2.57
C ILE A 4 1.18 -11.12 2.90
N GLU A 5 1.75 -11.16 4.10
CA GLU A 5 2.79 -10.22 4.53
C GLU A 5 4.04 -10.32 3.67
N ALA A 6 4.40 -11.52 3.24
CA ALA A 6 5.54 -11.72 2.33
C ALA A 6 5.30 -11.06 0.97
N ILE A 7 4.07 -11.10 0.45
CA ILE A 7 3.70 -10.42 -0.79
C ILE A 7 3.82 -8.90 -0.60
N ILE A 8 3.24 -8.38 0.47
CA ILE A 8 3.27 -6.94 0.75
C ILE A 8 4.71 -6.42 0.84
N ARG A 9 5.58 -7.14 1.55
CA ARG A 9 6.99 -6.74 1.74
C ARG A 9 7.80 -6.67 0.46
N LYS A 10 7.42 -7.42 -0.57
CA LYS A 10 8.12 -7.41 -1.87
C LYS A 10 7.71 -6.25 -2.76
N CYS A 11 6.62 -5.57 -2.45
CA CYS A 11 6.12 -4.49 -3.29
C CYS A 11 6.87 -3.19 -3.03
N PRO A 12 7.35 -2.50 -4.07
CA PRO A 12 8.05 -1.23 -3.91
C PRO A 12 7.12 -0.07 -3.63
N TYR A 13 5.85 -0.20 -3.96
CA TYR A 13 4.79 0.78 -3.70
C TYR A 13 3.45 0.07 -3.66
N CYS A 14 2.44 0.75 -3.17
CA CYS A 14 1.05 0.30 -3.21
C CYS A 14 0.21 1.25 -4.05
N THR A 15 -1.00 0.83 -4.36
CA THR A 15 -1.98 1.66 -5.05
C THR A 15 -3.16 1.87 -4.13
N VAL A 16 -3.50 3.15 -3.88
CA VAL A 16 -4.51 3.55 -2.90
C VAL A 16 -5.74 4.06 -3.63
N GLY A 17 -6.87 3.42 -3.40
CA GLY A 17 -8.18 3.85 -3.90
C GLY A 17 -8.90 4.69 -2.86
N ILE A 18 -9.28 5.89 -3.23
CA ILE A 18 -9.96 6.88 -2.38
C ILE A 18 -11.24 7.32 -3.09
N THR A 19 -12.19 7.85 -2.36
CA THR A 19 -13.45 8.36 -2.92
C THR A 19 -13.57 9.85 -2.66
N ASP A 20 -13.98 10.61 -3.66
CA ASP A 20 -14.25 12.05 -3.50
C ASP A 20 -15.66 12.29 -2.91
N SER A 21 -16.00 13.56 -2.67
CA SER A 21 -17.28 13.95 -2.06
C SER A 21 -18.52 13.57 -2.88
N GLU A 22 -18.34 13.34 -4.19
CA GLU A 22 -19.42 12.95 -5.11
C GLU A 22 -19.49 11.44 -5.36
N GLY A 23 -18.64 10.67 -4.67
CA GLY A 23 -18.58 9.22 -4.82
C GLY A 23 -17.71 8.75 -5.98
N ASN A 24 -16.97 9.64 -6.64
CA ASN A 24 -16.05 9.24 -7.71
C ASN A 24 -14.80 8.60 -7.14
N PRO A 25 -14.35 7.47 -7.70
CA PRO A 25 -13.11 6.86 -7.27
C PRO A 25 -11.89 7.62 -7.76
N TYR A 26 -10.85 7.63 -6.94
CA TYR A 26 -9.54 8.21 -7.24
C TYR A 26 -8.48 7.21 -6.83
N VAL A 27 -7.54 6.90 -7.71
CA VAL A 27 -6.53 5.87 -7.47
C VAL A 27 -5.14 6.46 -7.70
N ILE A 28 -4.26 6.28 -6.72
CA ILE A 28 -2.92 6.86 -6.75
C ILE A 28 -1.88 5.87 -6.18
N PRO A 29 -0.69 5.74 -6.82
CA PRO A 29 0.40 5.00 -6.21
C PRO A 29 1.02 5.79 -5.06
N MET A 30 1.40 5.10 -4.00
CA MET A 30 2.06 5.69 -2.83
C MET A 30 3.11 4.74 -2.26
N ASN A 31 4.17 5.30 -1.70
CA ASN A 31 5.09 4.54 -0.87
C ASN A 31 4.40 4.21 0.46
N PHE A 32 4.82 3.12 1.09
CA PHE A 32 4.15 2.61 2.26
C PHE A 32 5.11 1.92 3.22
N ALA A 33 4.62 1.66 4.43
CA ALA A 33 5.13 0.63 5.31
C ALA A 33 3.98 -0.21 5.82
N TYR A 34 4.26 -1.46 6.13
CA TYR A 34 3.31 -2.39 6.71
C TYR A 34 3.90 -2.99 7.98
N ARG A 35 3.17 -2.94 9.07
CA ARG A 35 3.56 -3.57 10.33
C ARG A 35 2.33 -3.97 11.13
N ASP A 36 2.24 -5.24 11.47
CA ASP A 36 1.21 -5.78 12.39
C ASP A 36 -0.24 -5.40 12.02
N GLY A 37 -0.59 -5.54 10.74
CA GLY A 37 -1.94 -5.25 10.26
C GLY A 37 -2.23 -3.77 10.03
N ILE A 38 -1.20 -2.92 10.10
CA ILE A 38 -1.34 -1.49 9.88
C ILE A 38 -0.52 -1.07 8.67
N ILE A 39 -1.15 -0.31 7.79
CA ILE A 39 -0.48 0.32 6.64
C ILE A 39 -0.24 1.79 6.97
N TYR A 40 0.99 2.24 6.77
CA TYR A 40 1.38 3.63 6.97
C TYR A 40 1.73 4.25 5.63
N LEU A 41 1.16 5.43 5.38
CA LEU A 41 1.44 6.23 4.19
C LEU A 41 1.85 7.64 4.63
N HIS A 42 2.50 8.36 3.73
CA HIS A 42 2.81 9.76 3.95
C HIS A 42 2.56 10.58 2.70
N SER A 43 2.25 11.83 2.89
CA SER A 43 2.02 12.79 1.81
C SER A 43 2.36 14.20 2.27
N GLY A 44 2.26 15.17 1.36
CA GLY A 44 2.22 16.57 1.75
C GLY A 44 1.03 16.83 2.68
N PRO A 45 1.08 17.93 3.45
CA PRO A 45 0.04 18.21 4.46
C PRO A 45 -1.32 18.57 3.87
N GLU A 46 -1.34 19.00 2.62
CA GLU A 46 -2.53 19.47 1.93
C GLU A 46 -2.63 18.81 0.54
N GLY A 47 -3.79 18.94 -0.08
CA GLY A 47 -4.05 18.46 -1.43
C GLY A 47 -5.35 17.68 -1.52
N GLY A 48 -5.76 17.37 -2.76
CA GLY A 48 -7.04 16.72 -3.04
C GLY A 48 -7.19 15.38 -2.36
N LYS A 49 -6.15 14.54 -2.35
CA LYS A 49 -6.22 13.21 -1.73
C LYS A 49 -6.37 13.29 -0.20
N VAL A 50 -5.76 14.28 0.44
CA VAL A 50 -5.91 14.49 1.89
C VAL A 50 -7.34 14.91 2.21
N THR A 51 -7.89 15.85 1.46
CA THR A 51 -9.27 16.31 1.62
C THR A 51 -10.26 15.17 1.40
N MET A 52 -10.07 14.37 0.36
CA MET A 52 -10.91 13.20 0.09
C MET A 52 -10.91 12.22 1.27
N ALA A 53 -9.73 11.88 1.79
CA ALA A 53 -9.59 10.93 2.89
C ALA A 53 -10.11 11.48 4.23
N GLU A 54 -10.08 12.79 4.43
CA GLU A 54 -10.68 13.42 5.60
C GLU A 54 -12.21 13.29 5.59
N HIS A 55 -12.85 13.47 4.42
CA HIS A 55 -14.31 13.37 4.27
C HIS A 55 -14.78 11.94 4.13
N HIS A 56 -14.03 11.10 3.42
CA HIS A 56 -14.33 9.69 3.19
C HIS A 56 -13.11 8.85 3.55
N PRO A 57 -12.93 8.52 4.85
CA PRO A 57 -11.71 7.85 5.32
C PRO A 57 -11.58 6.39 4.88
N ARG A 58 -12.63 5.75 4.41
CA ARG A 58 -12.57 4.37 3.94
C ARG A 58 -11.81 4.27 2.64
N VAL A 59 -10.71 3.48 2.63
CA VAL A 59 -9.82 3.31 1.48
C VAL A 59 -9.64 1.84 1.14
N CYS A 60 -9.25 1.59 -0.11
CA CYS A 60 -8.87 0.28 -0.60
C CYS A 60 -7.44 0.37 -1.12
N ILE A 61 -6.57 -0.51 -0.66
CA ILE A 61 -5.15 -0.50 -1.00
C ILE A 61 -4.77 -1.84 -1.62
N THR A 62 -4.09 -1.81 -2.77
CA THR A 62 -3.63 -3.02 -3.44
C THR A 62 -2.12 -3.10 -3.52
N PHE A 63 -1.63 -4.32 -3.40
CA PHE A 63 -0.23 -4.69 -3.53
C PHE A 63 -0.14 -5.79 -4.58
N CYS A 64 0.71 -5.62 -5.58
CA CYS A 64 0.89 -6.61 -6.63
C CYS A 64 2.38 -6.93 -6.80
N GLU A 65 2.71 -8.21 -6.96
CA GLU A 65 4.10 -8.64 -7.14
C GLU A 65 4.19 -9.86 -8.04
N GLY A 66 5.40 -10.17 -8.49
CA GLY A 66 5.73 -11.40 -9.19
C GLY A 66 5.18 -11.52 -10.61
N HIS A 67 5.04 -10.39 -11.32
CA HIS A 67 4.54 -10.37 -12.68
C HIS A 67 5.48 -11.10 -13.63
N GLU A 68 5.00 -12.18 -14.25
CA GLU A 68 5.73 -12.98 -15.22
C GLU A 68 4.78 -13.49 -16.28
N LEU A 69 5.12 -13.23 -17.55
CA LEU A 69 4.35 -13.76 -18.67
C LEU A 69 4.63 -15.25 -18.82
N VAL A 70 3.58 -16.07 -18.82
CA VAL A 70 3.67 -17.51 -18.98
C VAL A 70 2.76 -17.98 -20.10
N TYR A 71 3.15 -19.07 -20.79
CA TYR A 71 2.36 -19.65 -21.88
C TYR A 71 2.67 -21.13 -22.05
N MET A 72 1.74 -21.88 -22.65
CA MET A 72 1.94 -23.28 -23.01
C MET A 72 2.37 -23.42 -24.48
N HIS A 73 1.78 -22.62 -25.38
CA HIS A 73 2.10 -22.62 -26.79
C HIS A 73 2.33 -21.20 -27.28
N ARG A 74 3.53 -20.97 -27.79
CA ARG A 74 3.99 -19.64 -28.20
C ARG A 74 3.05 -18.92 -29.19
N GLN A 75 2.39 -19.67 -30.07
CA GLN A 75 1.53 -19.10 -31.11
C GLN A 75 0.04 -19.13 -30.77
N VAL A 76 -0.32 -19.65 -29.59
CA VAL A 76 -1.71 -19.75 -29.16
C VAL A 76 -1.99 -18.70 -28.10
N ALA A 77 -2.69 -17.65 -28.46
CA ALA A 77 -2.95 -16.50 -27.61
C ALA A 77 -3.66 -16.88 -26.30
N CYS A 78 -4.65 -17.76 -26.33
CA CYS A 78 -5.38 -18.19 -25.13
C CYS A 78 -4.56 -19.07 -24.19
N SER A 79 -3.35 -19.50 -24.58
CA SER A 79 -2.44 -20.21 -23.67
C SER A 79 -1.62 -19.27 -22.78
N TYR A 80 -1.63 -17.98 -23.08
CA TYR A 80 -0.86 -16.97 -22.32
C TYR A 80 -1.59 -16.56 -21.06
N SER A 81 -0.80 -16.33 -20.01
CA SER A 81 -1.29 -15.81 -18.74
C SER A 81 -0.20 -14.96 -18.10
N MET A 82 -0.60 -14.08 -17.21
CA MET A 82 0.33 -13.31 -16.38
C MET A 82 0.36 -13.93 -14.99
N LYS A 83 1.50 -14.53 -14.62
CA LYS A 83 1.74 -15.03 -13.28
C LYS A 83 1.89 -13.81 -12.34
N SER A 84 1.08 -13.75 -11.31
CA SER A 84 1.14 -12.66 -10.34
C SER A 84 0.43 -13.02 -9.05
N ARG A 85 0.76 -12.28 -8.00
CA ARG A 85 0.07 -12.33 -6.72
C ARG A 85 -0.36 -10.92 -6.34
N SER A 86 -1.53 -10.82 -5.76
CA SER A 86 -2.04 -9.53 -5.29
C SER A 86 -2.70 -9.65 -3.92
N VAL A 87 -2.59 -8.58 -3.16
CA VAL A 87 -3.29 -8.43 -1.88
C VAL A 87 -4.11 -7.16 -1.96
N MET A 88 -5.35 -7.25 -1.50
CA MET A 88 -6.25 -6.10 -1.41
C MET A 88 -6.60 -5.90 0.07
N CYS A 89 -6.38 -4.69 0.58
CA CYS A 89 -6.62 -4.32 1.96
C CYS A 89 -7.65 -3.20 2.03
N HIS A 90 -8.59 -3.31 2.96
CA HIS A 90 -9.55 -2.26 3.26
C HIS A 90 -9.35 -1.78 4.70
N GLY A 91 -9.54 -0.50 4.90
CA GLY A 91 -9.46 0.10 6.21
C GLY A 91 -9.82 1.58 6.15
N SER A 92 -9.88 2.21 7.31
CA SER A 92 -10.16 3.64 7.41
C SER A 92 -8.91 4.39 7.81
N VAL A 93 -8.69 5.55 7.17
CA VAL A 93 -7.54 6.42 7.42
C VAL A 93 -7.74 7.17 8.75
N ARG A 94 -6.71 7.17 9.57
CA ARG A 94 -6.56 8.07 10.70
C ARG A 94 -5.29 8.89 10.47
N PHE A 95 -5.40 10.19 10.48
CA PHE A 95 -4.24 11.07 10.34
C PHE A 95 -3.56 11.24 11.69
N ILE A 96 -2.24 11.15 11.71
CA ILE A 96 -1.43 11.25 12.92
C ILE A 96 -0.86 12.66 13.02
N GLU A 97 -1.20 13.35 14.10
CA GLU A 97 -0.78 14.74 14.33
C GLU A 97 0.36 14.87 15.35
N ASP A 98 0.44 13.95 16.31
CA ASP A 98 1.50 13.97 17.33
C ASP A 98 2.89 13.84 16.72
N MET A 99 3.79 14.76 17.07
CA MET A 99 5.13 14.85 16.49
C MET A 99 5.99 13.62 16.78
N ASP A 100 5.93 13.08 17.98
CA ASP A 100 6.71 11.90 18.36
C ASP A 100 6.18 10.64 17.65
N GLU A 101 4.86 10.52 17.52
CA GLU A 101 4.24 9.45 16.73
C GLU A 101 4.62 9.56 15.25
N LYS A 102 4.63 10.77 14.69
CA LYS A 102 5.06 10.98 13.30
C LYS A 102 6.50 10.49 13.09
N ARG A 103 7.42 10.84 13.99
CA ARG A 103 8.82 10.40 13.91
C ARG A 103 8.94 8.89 13.96
N ARG A 104 8.21 8.25 14.87
CA ARG A 104 8.17 6.79 15.00
C ARG A 104 7.68 6.13 13.69
N ILE A 105 6.61 6.64 13.13
CA ILE A 105 6.03 6.11 11.89
C ILE A 105 6.94 6.37 10.68
N LEU A 106 7.55 7.54 10.60
CA LEU A 106 8.52 7.84 9.53
C LEU A 106 9.71 6.88 9.56
N ASP A 107 10.19 6.50 10.75
CA ASP A 107 11.23 5.47 10.88
C ASP A 107 10.74 4.12 10.33
N ILE A 108 9.51 3.74 10.63
CA ILE A 108 8.91 2.51 10.11
C ILE A 108 8.83 2.55 8.57
N ILE A 109 8.39 3.68 8.00
CA ILE A 109 8.31 3.85 6.55
C ILE A 109 9.70 3.77 5.91
N MET A 110 10.68 4.44 6.49
CA MET A 110 12.05 4.41 5.95
C MET A 110 12.66 3.01 6.04
N GLN A 111 12.41 2.27 7.11
CA GLN A 111 12.91 0.90 7.28
C GLN A 111 12.31 -0.09 6.28
N GLN A 112 11.20 0.24 5.66
CA GLN A 112 10.62 -0.56 4.56
C GLN A 112 11.56 -0.56 3.33
N TYR A 113 12.32 0.51 3.14
CA TYR A 113 13.12 0.75 1.93
C TYR A 113 14.63 0.70 2.16
N VAL A 114 15.08 1.11 3.33
CA VAL A 114 16.52 1.22 3.66
C VAL A 114 16.77 0.77 5.09
N ASP A 115 18.01 0.34 5.36
CA ASP A 115 18.41 -0.25 6.64
C ASP A 115 19.48 0.60 7.32
N TYR A 116 19.17 1.84 7.63
CA TYR A 116 20.00 2.69 8.48
C TYR A 116 19.17 3.77 9.16
N GLU A 117 19.75 4.43 10.15
CA GLU A 117 19.07 5.45 10.95
C GLU A 117 18.96 6.79 10.22
N PHE A 118 17.88 7.51 10.47
CA PHE A 118 17.61 8.80 9.91
C PHE A 118 17.40 9.85 10.99
N LYS A 119 17.78 11.08 10.65
CA LYS A 119 17.49 12.27 11.47
C LYS A 119 16.45 13.10 10.75
N TYR A 120 15.55 13.71 11.50
CA TYR A 120 14.49 14.55 10.98
C TYR A 120 14.58 15.93 11.59
N SER A 121 14.41 16.96 10.76
CA SER A 121 14.20 18.31 11.26
C SER A 121 12.74 18.45 11.73
N GLU A 122 12.50 19.25 12.74
CA GLU A 122 11.14 19.50 13.23
C GLU A 122 10.21 20.09 12.16
N PRO A 123 10.63 21.08 11.35
CA PRO A 123 9.79 21.59 10.26
C PRO A 123 9.41 20.51 9.25
N ALA A 124 10.32 19.59 8.91
CA ALA A 124 10.03 18.50 7.96
C ALA A 124 9.00 17.55 8.52
N VAL A 125 9.08 17.18 9.79
CA VAL A 125 8.10 16.32 10.46
C VAL A 125 6.74 17.02 10.54
N ARG A 126 6.74 18.30 10.87
CA ARG A 126 5.51 19.09 10.98
C ARG A 126 4.77 19.19 9.64
N ASN A 127 5.50 19.28 8.54
CA ASN A 127 4.96 19.49 7.21
C ASN A 127 4.58 18.18 6.46
N VAL A 128 4.79 17.02 7.06
CA VAL A 128 4.36 15.76 6.49
C VAL A 128 3.01 15.34 7.06
N LYS A 129 2.13 14.80 6.20
CA LYS A 129 0.87 14.18 6.63
C LYS A 129 1.11 12.67 6.73
N ILE A 130 0.85 12.11 7.89
CA ILE A 130 0.96 10.67 8.14
C ILE A 130 -0.42 10.06 8.15
N TRP A 131 -0.57 9.01 7.34
CA TRP A 131 -1.81 8.24 7.20
C TRP A 131 -1.61 6.90 7.90
N GLU A 132 -2.46 6.56 8.83
CA GLU A 132 -2.48 5.25 9.48
C GLU A 132 -3.77 4.54 9.08
N ILE A 133 -3.63 3.35 8.49
CA ILE A 133 -4.78 2.55 8.09
C ILE A 133 -4.70 1.20 8.81
N LYS A 134 -5.59 0.97 9.77
CA LYS A 134 -5.78 -0.34 10.38
C LYS A 134 -6.59 -1.18 9.42
N VAL A 135 -5.99 -2.26 8.93
CA VAL A 135 -6.62 -3.15 7.97
C VAL A 135 -7.69 -3.98 8.68
N ASP A 136 -8.93 -3.89 8.20
CA ASP A 136 -10.06 -4.66 8.75
C ASP A 136 -10.56 -5.75 7.79
N LYS A 137 -10.15 -5.71 6.52
CA LYS A 137 -10.45 -6.74 5.54
C LYS A 137 -9.27 -6.91 4.61
N MET A 138 -8.88 -8.16 4.37
CA MET A 138 -7.73 -8.49 3.54
C MET A 138 -8.05 -9.70 2.68
N THR A 139 -7.79 -9.59 1.37
CA THR A 139 -7.94 -10.69 0.43
C THR A 139 -6.67 -10.86 -0.37
N CYS A 140 -6.37 -12.11 -0.76
CA CYS A 140 -5.20 -12.44 -1.56
C CYS A 140 -5.63 -13.24 -2.79
N ARG A 141 -5.04 -12.94 -3.94
CA ARG A 141 -5.25 -13.67 -5.19
C ARG A 141 -3.94 -14.02 -5.84
N SER A 142 -3.92 -15.19 -6.48
CA SER A 142 -2.79 -15.67 -7.28
C SER A 142 -3.29 -16.03 -8.68
N PHE A 143 -2.59 -15.59 -9.70
CA PHE A 143 -2.92 -15.84 -11.10
C PHE A 143 -1.75 -16.53 -11.81
N GLY A 144 -2.08 -17.41 -12.78
CA GLY A 144 -1.08 -18.07 -13.61
C GLY A 144 -0.13 -18.99 -12.87
N LEU A 145 -0.41 -19.33 -11.61
CA LEU A 145 0.40 -20.22 -10.81
C LEU A 145 -0.05 -21.68 -11.01
N ARG A 146 0.92 -22.59 -11.04
CA ARG A 146 0.63 -24.03 -10.97
C ARG A 146 0.15 -24.40 -9.57
N PRO A 147 -0.62 -25.47 -9.39
CA PRO A 147 -1.04 -25.90 -8.05
C PRO A 147 0.10 -26.05 -7.04
N SER A 148 1.28 -26.47 -7.51
CA SER A 148 2.48 -26.61 -6.67
C SER A 148 3.12 -25.28 -6.24
N GLU A 149 2.74 -24.17 -6.86
CA GLU A 149 3.29 -22.83 -6.61
C GLU A 149 2.36 -21.97 -5.74
N VAL A 150 1.19 -22.47 -5.44
CA VAL A 150 0.17 -21.74 -4.65
C VAL A 150 0.49 -21.75 -3.16
#